data_036df3fef5e47ea0e661de3a8057b3c9
#
_entry.id   036df3fef5e47ea0e661de3a8057b3c9
#
_cell.length_a   1.000
_cell.length_b   1.000
_cell.length_c   1.000
_cell.angle_alpha   90.00
_cell.angle_beta   90.00
_cell.angle_gamma   90.00
#
_symmetry.space_group_name_H-M   'P 1'
#
loop_
_entity.id
_entity.type
_entity.pdbx_description
1 polymer ?
#
loop_
_entity_poly.entity_id
_entity_poly.type
_entity_poly.pdbx_seq_one_letter_code
_entity_poly.pdbx_strand_id
1 'polypeptide(L)'
;MKRLVAASRKVMPSRKTCLVLLATLAFVAFAGCGKQLTALSELGKLQRQIISKYREDGVHVNLNNDRYLTVTFINSPLNSKSSEERATRAQETAAFVEQHYPSIGKLDELWVVFMRQETRYVVVTYSDTVEYFGFDRSAHPLSKREEVQPVRRTESAAHVTAVYSPGRQETDISISRLQLEGDSSSGLSVSPHFAVAGDVSRVRRSSSAPESVGLDFASYSSIQMFSARASRITFLADGKVVYETTETFTSSRSAEGGYSQFLMLQVPYPAFRKMTTGKKLILRIGDREYNVADEQLAALHEMTAYVRK
;
A
#
# COMPACT_ATOMS: atom_id res chain seq x y z
N MET A 1 -48.79 -19.65 -47.28
CA MET A 1 -47.78 -19.12 -46.39
C MET A 1 -46.54 -20.01 -46.38
N LYS A 2 -45.50 -19.67 -47.14
CA LYS A 2 -44.22 -20.43 -47.19
C LYS A 2 -43.20 -19.76 -46.28
N ARG A 3 -42.76 -20.45 -45.24
CA ARG A 3 -41.67 -19.99 -44.33
C ARG A 3 -40.32 -20.28 -44.98
N LEU A 4 -39.56 -19.23 -45.30
CA LEU A 4 -38.15 -19.29 -45.68
C LEU A 4 -37.32 -19.51 -44.40
N VAL A 5 -36.64 -20.64 -44.30
CA VAL A 5 -35.64 -20.92 -43.27
C VAL A 5 -34.28 -20.47 -43.85
N ALA A 6 -33.75 -19.41 -43.33
CA ALA A 6 -32.40 -18.93 -43.66
C ALA A 6 -31.36 -19.81 -42.94
N ALA A 7 -30.61 -20.60 -43.71
CA ALA A 7 -29.47 -21.37 -43.17
C ALA A 7 -28.26 -20.50 -42.98
N SER A 8 -27.92 -20.20 -41.74
CA SER A 8 -26.67 -19.51 -41.36
C SER A 8 -25.47 -20.47 -41.59
N ARG A 9 -24.70 -20.18 -42.66
CA ARG A 9 -23.41 -20.87 -42.90
C ARG A 9 -22.37 -20.39 -41.86
N LYS A 10 -22.01 -21.20 -40.87
CA LYS A 10 -20.82 -20.98 -40.02
C LYS A 10 -19.58 -21.12 -40.92
N VAL A 11 -18.93 -19.99 -41.22
CA VAL A 11 -17.61 -19.98 -41.86
C VAL A 11 -16.59 -20.34 -40.80
N MET A 12 -16.07 -21.58 -40.83
CA MET A 12 -14.93 -21.97 -39.98
C MET A 12 -13.66 -21.29 -40.52
N PRO A 13 -12.90 -20.56 -39.66
CA PRO A 13 -11.64 -19.96 -40.11
C PRO A 13 -10.63 -21.07 -40.49
N SER A 14 -9.94 -20.90 -41.60
CA SER A 14 -8.95 -21.87 -42.07
C SER A 14 -7.79 -22.01 -41.06
N ARG A 15 -7.16 -23.20 -41.01
CA ARG A 15 -6.00 -23.45 -40.11
C ARG A 15 -4.88 -22.44 -40.26
N LYS A 16 -4.70 -21.82 -41.45
CA LYS A 16 -3.72 -20.77 -41.71
C LYS A 16 -4.07 -19.45 -41.03
N THR A 17 -5.37 -19.11 -40.94
CA THR A 17 -5.84 -17.88 -40.25
C THR A 17 -5.67 -17.99 -38.73
N CYS A 18 -5.87 -19.17 -38.14
CA CYS A 18 -5.59 -19.40 -36.70
C CYS A 18 -4.10 -19.32 -36.37
N LEU A 19 -3.22 -19.80 -37.21
CA LEU A 19 -1.77 -19.75 -36.99
C LEU A 19 -1.23 -18.31 -37.04
N VAL A 20 -1.74 -17.47 -37.95
CA VAL A 20 -1.34 -16.05 -38.04
C VAL A 20 -1.85 -15.27 -36.82
N LEU A 21 -3.09 -15.55 -36.34
CA LEU A 21 -3.64 -14.91 -35.14
C LEU A 21 -2.86 -15.31 -33.86
N LEU A 22 -2.44 -16.58 -33.75
CA LEU A 22 -1.61 -17.03 -32.63
C LEU A 22 -0.20 -16.41 -32.64
N ALA A 23 0.40 -16.28 -33.81
CA ALA A 23 1.71 -15.64 -33.98
C ALA A 23 1.67 -14.15 -33.65
N THR A 24 0.63 -13.44 -34.05
CA THR A 24 0.46 -12.01 -33.71
C THR A 24 0.16 -11.78 -32.23
N LEU A 25 -0.63 -12.65 -31.58
CA LEU A 25 -0.86 -12.58 -30.13
C LEU A 25 0.43 -12.83 -29.33
N ALA A 26 1.27 -13.80 -29.76
CA ALA A 26 2.56 -14.07 -29.13
C ALA A 26 3.52 -12.87 -29.27
N PHE A 27 3.55 -12.20 -30.42
CA PHE A 27 4.42 -11.03 -30.63
C PHE A 27 4.04 -9.83 -29.79
N VAL A 28 2.75 -9.57 -29.54
CA VAL A 28 2.26 -8.50 -28.67
C VAL A 28 2.57 -8.79 -27.21
N ALA A 29 2.49 -10.05 -26.76
CA ALA A 29 2.83 -10.44 -25.39
C ALA A 29 4.35 -10.28 -25.10
N PHE A 30 5.22 -10.54 -26.08
CA PHE A 30 6.67 -10.36 -25.92
C PHE A 30 7.12 -8.88 -25.93
N ALA A 31 6.42 -8.00 -26.63
CA ALA A 31 6.76 -6.58 -26.67
C ALA A 31 6.49 -5.85 -25.36
N GLY A 32 5.52 -6.31 -24.54
CA GLY A 32 5.19 -5.75 -23.23
C GLY A 32 6.18 -6.14 -22.11
N CYS A 33 6.71 -7.36 -22.13
CA CYS A 33 7.63 -7.85 -21.08
C CYS A 33 9.03 -7.20 -21.14
N GLY A 34 9.49 -6.76 -22.31
CA GLY A 34 10.85 -6.21 -22.45
C GLY A 34 11.09 -4.94 -21.64
N LYS A 35 10.11 -4.05 -21.55
CA LYS A 35 10.25 -2.78 -20.81
C LYS A 35 10.31 -2.99 -19.29
N GLN A 36 9.53 -3.93 -18.76
CA GLN A 36 9.51 -4.24 -17.33
C GLN A 36 10.81 -4.92 -16.86
N LEU A 37 11.37 -5.82 -17.69
CA LEU A 37 12.65 -6.48 -17.40
C LEU A 37 13.82 -5.47 -17.41
N THR A 38 13.80 -4.48 -18.30
CA THR A 38 14.82 -3.42 -18.35
C THR A 38 14.76 -2.57 -17.08
N ALA A 39 13.56 -2.13 -16.65
CA ALA A 39 13.39 -1.32 -15.45
C ALA A 39 13.86 -2.07 -14.18
N LEU A 40 13.52 -3.35 -14.04
CA LEU A 40 14.01 -4.18 -12.91
C LEU A 40 15.53 -4.32 -12.91
N SER A 41 16.14 -4.48 -14.10
CA SER A 41 17.60 -4.55 -14.24
C SER A 41 18.28 -3.23 -13.85
N GLU A 42 17.71 -2.08 -14.26
CA GLU A 42 18.21 -0.75 -13.89
C GLU A 42 18.13 -0.52 -12.37
N LEU A 43 17.01 -0.88 -11.74
CA LEU A 43 16.81 -0.76 -10.28
C LEU A 43 17.80 -1.65 -9.52
N GLY A 44 17.97 -2.90 -9.93
CA GLY A 44 18.93 -3.81 -9.31
C GLY A 44 20.39 -3.35 -9.46
N LYS A 45 20.73 -2.70 -10.59
CA LYS A 45 22.05 -2.09 -10.78
C LYS A 45 22.22 -0.88 -9.85
N LEU A 46 21.24 0.02 -9.81
CA LEU A 46 21.27 1.20 -8.94
C LEU A 46 21.40 0.80 -7.47
N GLN A 47 20.62 -0.19 -7.01
CA GLN A 47 20.71 -0.69 -5.65
C GLN A 47 22.12 -1.18 -5.29
N ARG A 48 22.73 -2.00 -6.13
CA ARG A 48 24.11 -2.47 -5.93
C ARG A 48 25.12 -1.33 -5.88
N GLN A 49 24.95 -0.31 -6.72
CA GLN A 49 25.83 0.86 -6.72
C GLN A 49 25.72 1.66 -5.42
N ILE A 50 24.49 1.84 -4.90
CA ILE A 50 24.25 2.53 -3.62
C ILE A 50 24.84 1.73 -2.46
N ILE A 51 24.63 0.40 -2.42
CA ILE A 51 25.24 -0.51 -1.45
C ILE A 51 26.76 -0.37 -1.45
N SER A 52 27.37 -0.42 -2.64
CA SER A 52 28.82 -0.30 -2.80
C SER A 52 29.37 1.05 -2.34
N LYS A 53 28.65 2.16 -2.67
CA LYS A 53 29.05 3.52 -2.31
C LYS A 53 29.05 3.74 -0.82
N TYR A 54 27.99 3.30 -0.13
CA TYR A 54 27.80 3.57 1.29
C TYR A 54 28.23 2.42 2.20
N ARG A 55 28.55 1.24 1.63
CA ARG A 55 28.88 0.00 2.35
C ARG A 55 27.81 -0.41 3.36
N GLU A 56 26.56 -0.24 2.96
CA GLU A 56 25.38 -0.59 3.74
C GLU A 56 24.56 -1.63 2.99
N ASP A 57 24.47 -2.86 3.52
CA ASP A 57 23.77 -3.98 2.86
C ASP A 57 22.24 -3.86 2.92
N GLY A 58 21.72 -3.13 3.90
CA GLY A 58 20.28 -2.91 4.11
C GLY A 58 19.68 -1.84 3.20
N VAL A 59 20.11 -1.75 1.93
CA VAL A 59 19.55 -0.79 0.97
C VAL A 59 18.57 -1.47 0.04
N HIS A 60 17.36 -0.93 -0.06
CA HIS A 60 16.34 -1.34 -1.02
C HIS A 60 15.97 -0.19 -1.94
N VAL A 61 15.82 -0.48 -3.23
CA VAL A 61 15.35 0.47 -4.23
C VAL A 61 14.06 -0.03 -4.85
N ASN A 62 13.01 0.76 -4.77
CA ASN A 62 11.68 0.43 -5.29
C ASN A 62 11.16 1.55 -6.19
N LEU A 63 10.45 1.16 -7.25
CA LEU A 63 9.81 2.07 -8.19
C LEU A 63 8.30 1.81 -8.21
N ASN A 64 7.52 2.80 -7.79
CA ASN A 64 6.07 2.74 -7.78
C ASN A 64 5.50 3.51 -8.98
N ASN A 65 4.58 2.86 -9.71
CA ASN A 65 3.85 3.44 -10.85
C ASN A 65 4.76 4.08 -11.92
N ASP A 66 6.00 3.60 -12.06
CA ASP A 66 7.05 4.12 -12.96
C ASP A 66 7.40 5.61 -12.75
N ARG A 67 6.98 6.21 -11.62
CA ARG A 67 7.09 7.66 -11.36
C ARG A 67 7.71 8.01 -10.01
N TYR A 68 7.63 7.13 -9.01
CA TYR A 68 8.08 7.38 -7.65
C TYR A 68 9.18 6.39 -7.28
N LEU A 69 10.42 6.87 -7.19
CA LEU A 69 11.54 6.05 -6.78
C LEU A 69 11.78 6.21 -5.28
N THR A 70 11.89 5.10 -4.57
CA THR A 70 12.21 5.09 -3.14
C THR A 70 13.50 4.34 -2.90
N VAL A 71 14.46 4.98 -2.23
CA VAL A 71 15.67 4.36 -1.70
C VAL A 71 15.51 4.24 -0.19
N THR A 72 15.43 3.01 0.32
CA THR A 72 15.25 2.74 1.74
C THR A 72 16.53 2.20 2.35
N PHE A 73 17.03 2.85 3.39
CA PHE A 73 18.14 2.39 4.22
C PHE A 73 17.56 1.68 5.46
N ILE A 74 17.65 0.36 5.50
CA ILE A 74 17.16 -0.46 6.60
C ILE A 74 18.29 -0.69 7.59
N ASN A 75 18.04 -0.37 8.86
CA ASN A 75 19.00 -0.53 9.95
C ASN A 75 20.34 0.20 9.70
N SER A 76 20.27 1.32 8.99
CA SER A 76 21.44 2.17 8.79
C SER A 76 22.05 2.61 10.13
N PRO A 77 23.38 2.68 10.26
CA PRO A 77 24.04 3.31 11.41
C PRO A 77 23.55 4.74 11.65
N LEU A 78 23.05 5.41 10.61
CA LEU A 78 22.49 6.76 10.71
C LEU A 78 21.14 6.81 11.44
N ASN A 79 20.48 5.68 11.67
CA ASN A 79 19.23 5.64 12.43
C ASN A 79 19.40 6.11 13.89
N SER A 80 20.62 6.03 14.44
CA SER A 80 20.96 6.52 15.76
C SER A 80 21.60 7.92 15.78
N LYS A 81 21.76 8.53 14.61
CA LYS A 81 22.38 9.84 14.42
C LYS A 81 21.34 10.97 14.39
N SER A 82 21.82 12.20 14.22
CA SER A 82 20.96 13.38 14.10
C SER A 82 20.15 13.39 12.79
N SER A 83 19.05 14.14 12.76
CA SER A 83 18.28 14.40 11.54
C SER A 83 19.12 15.08 10.46
N GLU A 84 20.06 15.95 10.86
CA GLU A 84 20.96 16.66 9.95
C GLU A 84 21.93 15.71 9.22
N GLU A 85 22.49 14.72 9.93
CA GLU A 85 23.36 13.71 9.33
C GLU A 85 22.56 12.81 8.33
N ARG A 86 21.31 12.47 8.68
CA ARG A 86 20.43 11.74 7.76
C ARG A 86 20.03 12.60 6.55
N ALA A 87 19.73 13.89 6.74
CA ALA A 87 19.42 14.82 5.65
C ALA A 87 20.60 14.96 4.67
N THR A 88 21.82 15.05 5.19
CA THR A 88 23.04 15.10 4.37
C THR A 88 23.18 13.82 3.53
N ARG A 89 23.03 12.65 4.14
CA ARG A 89 23.07 11.36 3.43
C ARG A 89 21.96 11.25 2.39
N ALA A 90 20.76 11.72 2.73
CA ALA A 90 19.63 11.71 1.80
C ALA A 90 19.90 12.56 0.57
N GLN A 91 20.46 13.78 0.77
CA GLN A 91 20.86 14.67 -0.32
C GLN A 91 21.94 14.05 -1.22
N GLU A 92 22.97 13.45 -0.62
CA GLU A 92 24.03 12.74 -1.36
C GLU A 92 23.47 11.57 -2.17
N THR A 93 22.48 10.85 -1.59
CA THR A 93 21.82 9.73 -2.25
C THR A 93 20.96 10.20 -3.42
N ALA A 94 20.22 11.29 -3.25
CA ALA A 94 19.42 11.88 -4.32
C ALA A 94 20.29 12.33 -5.50
N ALA A 95 21.37 13.05 -5.23
CA ALA A 95 22.34 13.46 -6.27
C ALA A 95 22.99 12.24 -6.95
N PHE A 96 23.28 11.18 -6.21
CA PHE A 96 23.80 9.95 -6.78
C PHE A 96 22.80 9.26 -7.71
N VAL A 97 21.53 9.17 -7.32
CA VAL A 97 20.45 8.62 -8.14
C VAL A 97 20.26 9.42 -9.41
N GLU A 98 20.26 10.76 -9.32
CA GLU A 98 20.17 11.66 -10.48
C GLU A 98 21.25 11.34 -11.52
N GLN A 99 22.49 11.10 -11.10
CA GLN A 99 23.62 10.84 -11.98
C GLN A 99 23.64 9.41 -12.56
N HIS A 100 23.06 8.42 -11.86
CA HIS A 100 23.26 7.00 -12.18
C HIS A 100 22.00 6.25 -12.58
N TYR A 101 20.82 6.83 -12.42
CA TYR A 101 19.57 6.20 -12.83
C TYR A 101 19.14 6.65 -14.23
N PRO A 102 19.24 5.78 -15.26
CA PRO A 102 18.99 6.19 -16.65
C PRO A 102 17.59 6.73 -16.91
N SER A 103 16.60 6.24 -16.13
CA SER A 103 15.20 6.62 -16.27
C SER A 103 14.76 7.77 -15.35
N ILE A 104 15.72 8.55 -14.78
CA ILE A 104 15.45 9.67 -13.86
C ILE A 104 14.45 10.69 -14.42
N GLY A 105 14.51 10.97 -15.73
CA GLY A 105 13.61 11.93 -16.37
C GLY A 105 12.13 11.54 -16.39
N LYS A 106 11.81 10.29 -16.06
CA LYS A 106 10.42 9.79 -15.94
C LYS A 106 9.87 9.92 -14.53
N LEU A 107 10.74 10.18 -13.55
CA LEU A 107 10.32 10.29 -12.16
C LEU A 107 9.65 11.63 -11.90
N ASP A 108 8.65 11.59 -11.06
CA ASP A 108 8.07 12.80 -10.47
C ASP A 108 8.80 13.12 -9.17
N GLU A 109 9.06 12.11 -8.35
CA GLU A 109 9.68 12.28 -7.03
C GLU A 109 10.65 11.14 -6.73
N LEU A 110 11.67 11.46 -5.95
CA LEU A 110 12.62 10.55 -5.35
C LEU A 110 12.52 10.65 -3.82
N TRP A 111 12.37 9.52 -3.16
CA TRP A 111 12.30 9.44 -1.70
C TRP A 111 13.50 8.68 -1.15
N VAL A 112 14.13 9.24 -0.14
CA VAL A 112 15.14 8.55 0.67
C VAL A 112 14.57 8.34 2.06
N VAL A 113 14.47 7.08 2.47
CA VAL A 113 13.82 6.64 3.70
C VAL A 113 14.82 5.95 4.60
N PHE A 114 14.88 6.34 5.86
CA PHE A 114 15.62 5.63 6.91
C PHE A 114 14.62 4.84 7.73
N MET A 115 14.83 3.52 7.80
CA MET A 115 13.91 2.59 8.43
C MET A 115 14.66 1.74 9.45
N ARG A 116 14.06 1.53 10.62
CA ARG A 116 14.48 0.49 11.55
C ARG A 116 13.65 -0.75 11.29
N GLN A 117 14.32 -1.87 11.15
CA GLN A 117 13.68 -3.15 11.00
C GLN A 117 14.22 -4.12 12.06
N GLU A 118 13.34 -4.70 12.82
CA GLU A 118 13.68 -5.70 13.83
C GLU A 118 12.91 -6.98 13.51
N THR A 119 13.64 -8.07 13.34
CA THR A 119 13.01 -9.38 13.18
C THR A 119 12.94 -10.04 14.56
N ARG A 120 11.73 -10.18 15.09
CA ARG A 120 11.47 -10.94 16.32
C ARG A 120 10.88 -12.29 15.94
N TYR A 121 11.33 -13.32 16.63
CA TYR A 121 10.84 -14.70 16.42
C TYR A 121 11.00 -15.21 14.99
N VAL A 122 12.12 -14.84 14.31
CA VAL A 122 12.54 -15.33 12.97
C VAL A 122 11.54 -15.05 11.82
N VAL A 123 10.30 -14.67 12.10
CA VAL A 123 9.23 -14.53 11.09
C VAL A 123 8.53 -13.17 11.13
N VAL A 124 8.53 -12.46 12.24
CA VAL A 124 7.84 -11.18 12.36
C VAL A 124 8.85 -10.05 12.23
N THR A 125 8.77 -9.35 11.12
CA THR A 125 9.59 -8.17 10.87
C THR A 125 8.80 -6.92 11.23
N TYR A 126 9.25 -6.20 12.23
CA TYR A 126 8.75 -4.87 12.57
C TYR A 126 9.55 -3.85 11.79
N SER A 127 8.87 -2.98 11.09
CA SER A 127 9.49 -1.87 10.37
C SER A 127 8.95 -0.56 10.94
N ASP A 128 9.87 0.32 11.34
CA ASP A 128 9.54 1.66 11.82
C ASP A 128 10.32 2.68 11.01
N THR A 129 9.62 3.66 10.46
CA THR A 129 10.26 4.74 9.70
C THR A 129 10.86 5.74 10.67
N VAL A 130 12.18 5.86 10.65
CA VAL A 130 12.93 6.81 11.47
C VAL A 130 12.79 8.21 10.90
N GLU A 131 12.99 8.36 9.57
CA GLU A 131 12.86 9.63 8.86
C GLU A 131 12.81 9.39 7.35
N TYR A 132 12.24 10.35 6.61
CA TYR A 132 12.21 10.32 5.16
C TYR A 132 12.47 11.73 4.58
N PHE A 133 13.04 11.77 3.37
CA PHE A 133 13.40 12.98 2.64
C PHE A 133 12.92 12.87 1.21
N GLY A 134 12.20 13.87 0.74
CA GLY A 134 11.70 13.94 -0.63
C GLY A 134 12.55 14.86 -1.50
N PHE A 135 12.73 14.49 -2.75
CA PHE A 135 13.48 15.26 -3.75
C PHE A 135 12.73 15.24 -5.08
N ASP A 136 12.90 16.30 -5.85
CA ASP A 136 12.52 16.28 -7.26
C ASP A 136 13.54 15.45 -8.09
N ARG A 137 13.27 15.29 -9.38
CA ARG A 137 14.14 14.55 -10.31
C ARG A 137 15.53 15.16 -10.49
N SER A 138 15.74 16.41 -10.09
CA SER A 138 17.01 17.15 -10.13
C SER A 138 17.69 17.17 -8.75
N ALA A 139 17.31 16.23 -7.88
CA ALA A 139 17.81 16.12 -6.51
C ALA A 139 17.65 17.39 -5.65
N HIS A 140 16.76 18.33 -6.01
CA HIS A 140 16.44 19.44 -5.13
C HIS A 140 15.48 18.94 -4.02
N PRO A 141 15.75 19.30 -2.77
CA PRO A 141 14.85 18.94 -1.69
C PRO A 141 13.45 19.50 -1.97
N LEU A 142 12.47 18.63 -1.96
CA LEU A 142 11.09 19.08 -1.83
C LEU A 142 11.00 19.77 -0.46
N SER A 143 10.42 20.97 -0.42
CA SER A 143 10.21 21.66 0.86
C SER A 143 9.73 20.64 1.88
N LYS A 144 10.39 20.58 3.07
CA LYS A 144 10.00 19.61 4.12
C LYS A 144 8.49 19.55 4.13
N ARG A 145 7.94 18.38 3.80
CA ARG A 145 6.53 18.16 4.05
C ARG A 145 6.31 18.64 5.48
N GLU A 146 5.54 19.70 5.65
CA GLU A 146 4.97 19.94 6.96
C GLU A 146 4.21 18.65 7.26
N GLU A 147 4.88 17.77 8.00
CA GLU A 147 4.22 16.67 8.66
C GLU A 147 3.09 17.35 9.40
N VAL A 148 1.88 17.18 8.92
CA VAL A 148 0.72 17.62 9.69
C VAL A 148 0.84 16.82 10.96
N GLN A 149 1.50 17.45 11.96
CA GLN A 149 1.55 16.84 13.28
C GLN A 149 0.12 16.48 13.61
N PRO A 150 -0.15 15.21 13.85
CA PRO A 150 -1.50 14.80 14.21
C PRO A 150 -1.89 15.77 15.33
N VAL A 151 -2.98 16.49 15.14
CA VAL A 151 -3.50 17.39 16.17
C VAL A 151 -3.60 16.51 17.40
N ARG A 152 -2.66 16.70 18.35
CA ARG A 152 -2.62 15.94 19.60
C ARG A 152 -3.95 16.19 20.32
N ARG A 153 -4.92 15.37 19.98
CA ARG A 153 -6.10 15.17 20.77
C ARG A 153 -5.92 13.81 21.42
N THR A 154 -5.66 13.83 22.72
CA THR A 154 -5.70 12.68 23.65
C THR A 154 -5.12 11.38 23.09
N GLU A 155 -4.17 10.82 23.82
CA GLU A 155 -3.46 9.56 23.57
C GLU A 155 -4.40 8.39 23.23
N SER A 156 -4.90 8.35 22.01
CA SER A 156 -5.49 7.16 21.42
C SER A 156 -4.36 6.32 20.84
N ALA A 157 -4.32 5.05 21.14
CA ALA A 157 -3.32 4.11 20.63
C ALA A 157 -3.33 3.97 19.09
N ALA A 158 -4.32 4.53 18.41
CA ALA A 158 -4.47 4.55 16.97
C ALA A 158 -4.33 5.99 16.44
N HIS A 159 -3.23 6.28 15.75
CA HIS A 159 -2.97 7.60 15.18
C HIS A 159 -3.39 7.66 13.71
N VAL A 160 -4.24 8.65 13.38
CA VAL A 160 -4.53 9.01 11.99
C VAL A 160 -3.37 9.85 11.46
N THR A 161 -2.79 9.43 10.36
CA THR A 161 -1.74 10.14 9.64
C THR A 161 -2.30 10.69 8.35
N ALA A 162 -2.02 11.97 8.06
CA ALA A 162 -2.40 12.61 6.81
C ALA A 162 -1.13 13.16 6.14
N VAL A 163 -0.78 12.65 4.96
CA VAL A 163 0.45 12.99 4.24
C VAL A 163 0.10 13.49 2.86
N TYR A 164 0.35 14.78 2.60
CA TYR A 164 0.13 15.37 1.28
C TYR A 164 1.22 14.98 0.29
N SER A 165 0.85 14.60 -0.92
CA SER A 165 1.73 14.31 -2.04
C SER A 165 1.62 15.40 -3.10
N PRO A 166 2.57 16.35 -3.19
CA PRO A 166 2.51 17.43 -4.18
C PRO A 166 2.46 16.94 -5.62
N GLY A 167 3.19 15.85 -5.93
CA GLY A 167 3.23 15.27 -7.29
C GLY A 167 1.89 14.67 -7.73
N ARG A 168 1.10 14.14 -6.79
CA ARG A 168 -0.25 13.62 -7.05
C ARG A 168 -1.36 14.65 -6.78
N GLN A 169 -1.03 15.75 -6.11
CA GLN A 169 -1.98 16.72 -5.57
C GLN A 169 -3.06 16.07 -4.69
N GLU A 170 -2.65 15.06 -3.91
CA GLU A 170 -3.52 14.28 -3.04
C GLU A 170 -2.94 14.18 -1.64
N THR A 171 -3.80 14.01 -0.66
CA THR A 171 -3.40 13.67 0.71
C THR A 171 -3.78 12.22 1.00
N ASP A 172 -2.77 11.41 1.33
CA ASP A 172 -2.97 10.05 1.83
C ASP A 172 -3.34 10.11 3.32
N ILE A 173 -4.46 9.53 3.68
CA ILE A 173 -4.97 9.44 5.04
C ILE A 173 -4.97 7.98 5.44
N SER A 174 -4.29 7.66 6.55
CA SER A 174 -4.12 6.28 6.97
C SER A 174 -4.07 6.13 8.49
N ILE A 175 -4.35 4.92 8.95
CA ILE A 175 -4.02 4.43 10.29
C ILE A 175 -3.06 3.26 10.08
N SER A 176 -1.88 3.32 10.69
CA SER A 176 -0.81 2.35 10.46
C SER A 176 -1.21 0.93 10.86
N ARG A 177 -1.95 0.76 11.95
CA ARG A 177 -2.38 -0.54 12.44
C ARG A 177 -3.46 -0.42 13.52
N LEU A 178 -4.57 -1.11 13.32
CA LEU A 178 -5.57 -1.37 14.35
C LEU A 178 -5.51 -2.84 14.71
N GLN A 179 -5.16 -3.17 15.95
CA GLN A 179 -5.10 -4.55 16.42
C GLN A 179 -6.50 -5.02 16.80
N LEU A 180 -7.03 -6.02 16.10
CA LEU A 180 -8.37 -6.56 16.33
C LEU A 180 -8.36 -7.77 17.25
N GLU A 181 -7.27 -8.56 17.22
CA GLU A 181 -7.08 -9.74 18.09
C GLU A 181 -5.59 -9.97 18.29
N GLY A 182 -5.21 -10.46 19.50
CA GLY A 182 -3.81 -10.73 19.85
C GLY A 182 -3.01 -9.47 20.13
N ASP A 183 -1.72 -9.53 19.84
CA ASP A 183 -0.77 -8.43 20.04
C ASP A 183 -0.04 -8.07 18.74
N SER A 184 0.99 -7.23 18.83
CA SER A 184 1.79 -6.82 17.67
C SER A 184 2.56 -7.96 17.01
N SER A 185 2.73 -9.10 17.66
CA SER A 185 3.49 -10.26 17.18
C SER A 185 2.61 -11.39 16.67
N SER A 186 1.36 -11.46 17.11
CA SER A 186 0.40 -12.49 16.72
C SER A 186 -1.02 -11.96 16.76
N GLY A 187 -1.89 -12.48 15.90
CA GLY A 187 -3.29 -12.10 15.83
C GLY A 187 -3.69 -11.45 14.52
N LEU A 188 -4.76 -10.67 14.54
CA LEU A 188 -5.32 -9.98 13.38
C LEU A 188 -5.24 -8.47 13.56
N SER A 189 -4.76 -7.79 12.54
CA SER A 189 -4.76 -6.33 12.45
C SER A 189 -5.33 -5.84 11.13
N VAL A 190 -5.76 -4.58 11.09
CA VAL A 190 -6.19 -3.89 9.88
C VAL A 190 -5.56 -2.50 9.80
N SER A 191 -5.15 -2.09 8.59
CA SER A 191 -4.59 -0.76 8.30
C SER A 191 -5.49 -0.05 7.29
N PRO A 192 -6.41 0.82 7.73
CA PRO A 192 -7.27 1.59 6.84
C PRO A 192 -6.51 2.72 6.16
N HIS A 193 -6.77 2.94 4.86
CA HIS A 193 -6.18 4.05 4.12
C HIS A 193 -7.05 4.51 2.96
N PHE A 194 -6.93 5.79 2.61
CA PHE A 194 -7.51 6.37 1.38
C PHE A 194 -6.80 7.66 1.01
N ALA A 195 -6.91 8.08 -0.24
CA ALA A 195 -6.43 9.36 -0.71
C ALA A 195 -7.58 10.33 -0.98
N VAL A 196 -7.34 11.62 -0.74
CA VAL A 196 -8.25 12.71 -1.09
C VAL A 196 -7.52 13.77 -1.88
N ALA A 197 -8.21 14.39 -2.83
CA ALA A 197 -7.63 15.46 -3.63
C ALA A 197 -7.30 16.70 -2.77
N GLY A 198 -6.17 17.33 -3.09
CA GLY A 198 -5.69 18.55 -2.47
C GLY A 198 -4.93 18.34 -1.17
N ASP A 199 -4.40 19.45 -0.65
CA ASP A 199 -3.67 19.50 0.62
C ASP A 199 -4.65 19.76 1.76
N VAL A 200 -5.08 18.69 2.43
CA VAL A 200 -6.00 18.83 3.59
C VAL A 200 -5.32 19.40 4.82
N SER A 201 -3.98 19.55 4.84
CA SER A 201 -3.26 20.26 5.89
C SER A 201 -3.63 21.74 5.92
N ARG A 202 -3.86 22.34 4.74
CA ARG A 202 -4.23 23.76 4.57
C ARG A 202 -5.73 24.01 4.60
N VAL A 203 -6.56 23.09 4.07
CA VAL A 203 -8.00 23.28 3.90
C VAL A 203 -8.81 22.46 4.91
N ARG A 204 -8.19 21.69 5.75
CA ARG A 204 -8.76 20.77 6.78
C ARG A 204 -9.80 19.75 6.28
N ARG A 205 -10.31 19.86 5.06
CA ARG A 205 -11.29 18.90 4.49
C ARG A 205 -11.22 18.94 2.98
N SER A 206 -11.14 17.77 2.37
CA SER A 206 -11.31 17.64 0.93
C SER A 206 -12.76 17.95 0.53
N SER A 207 -12.94 18.59 -0.62
CA SER A 207 -14.24 18.85 -1.22
C SER A 207 -14.86 17.61 -1.87
N SER A 208 -14.04 16.61 -2.19
CA SER A 208 -14.46 15.35 -2.80
C SER A 208 -14.20 14.18 -1.85
N ALA A 209 -15.20 13.31 -1.73
CA ALA A 209 -15.01 12.03 -1.04
C ALA A 209 -14.19 11.08 -1.92
N PRO A 210 -13.35 10.21 -1.34
CA PRO A 210 -12.72 9.13 -2.08
C PRO A 210 -13.80 8.15 -2.57
N GLU A 211 -13.52 7.42 -3.64
CA GLU A 211 -14.43 6.39 -4.14
C GLU A 211 -14.51 5.22 -3.15
N SER A 212 -13.37 4.81 -2.64
CA SER A 212 -13.23 3.69 -1.70
C SER A 212 -12.17 3.95 -0.64
N VAL A 213 -12.20 3.10 0.39
CA VAL A 213 -11.20 3.01 1.45
C VAL A 213 -10.55 1.64 1.37
N GLY A 214 -9.22 1.60 1.30
CA GLY A 214 -8.46 0.37 1.43
C GLY A 214 -8.41 -0.08 2.88
N LEU A 215 -8.66 -1.36 3.12
CA LEU A 215 -8.48 -2.02 4.41
C LEU A 215 -7.49 -3.17 4.23
N ASP A 216 -6.27 -2.98 4.69
CA ASP A 216 -5.22 -4.00 4.58
C ASP A 216 -5.21 -4.85 5.85
N PHE A 217 -5.70 -6.06 5.73
CA PHE A 217 -5.67 -7.04 6.82
C PHE A 217 -4.37 -7.81 6.82
N ALA A 218 -3.78 -7.96 8.00
CA ALA A 218 -2.64 -8.82 8.24
C ALA A 218 -2.91 -9.71 9.46
N SER A 219 -2.67 -11.01 9.31
CA SER A 219 -2.74 -11.97 10.40
C SER A 219 -1.45 -12.76 10.49
N TYR A 220 -0.96 -12.91 11.72
CA TYR A 220 0.21 -13.71 12.06
C TYR A 220 -0.17 -14.70 13.16
N SER A 221 0.10 -15.99 12.94
CA SER A 221 -0.31 -17.03 13.91
C SER A 221 0.49 -18.31 13.71
N SER A 222 0.58 -19.14 14.74
CA SER A 222 1.14 -20.50 14.67
C SER A 222 0.22 -21.45 13.87
N ILE A 223 -1.05 -21.11 13.71
CA ILE A 223 -2.04 -21.86 12.92
C ILE A 223 -2.63 -21.00 11.82
N GLN A 224 -3.11 -21.61 10.76
CA GLN A 224 -3.83 -20.88 9.71
C GLN A 224 -5.17 -20.39 10.27
N MET A 225 -5.32 -19.07 10.42
CA MET A 225 -6.51 -18.45 11.01
C MET A 225 -7.69 -18.42 10.03
N PHE A 226 -7.39 -18.15 8.75
CA PHE A 226 -8.40 -18.03 7.70
C PHE A 226 -8.20 -19.10 6.64
N SER A 227 -9.31 -19.64 6.14
CA SER A 227 -9.29 -20.62 5.08
C SER A 227 -8.61 -20.08 3.81
N ALA A 228 -7.92 -20.95 3.07
CA ALA A 228 -7.47 -20.64 1.70
C ALA A 228 -8.63 -20.52 0.69
N ARG A 229 -9.87 -20.88 1.13
CA ARG A 229 -11.09 -20.64 0.36
C ARG A 229 -11.62 -19.25 0.69
N ALA A 230 -12.48 -18.74 -0.21
CA ALA A 230 -13.14 -17.46 0.00
C ALA A 230 -13.92 -17.44 1.33
N SER A 231 -13.68 -16.43 2.13
CA SER A 231 -14.34 -16.17 3.41
C SER A 231 -15.31 -15.00 3.27
N ARG A 232 -16.50 -15.16 3.85
CA ARG A 232 -17.44 -14.03 3.96
C ARG A 232 -16.88 -13.04 4.98
N ILE A 233 -16.85 -11.77 4.61
CA ILE A 233 -16.43 -10.66 5.44
C ILE A 233 -17.63 -9.73 5.62
N THR A 234 -18.05 -9.51 6.85
CA THR A 234 -19.24 -8.71 7.17
C THR A 234 -18.90 -7.67 8.21
N PHE A 235 -19.25 -6.43 7.95
CA PHE A 235 -19.15 -5.33 8.91
C PHE A 235 -20.56 -5.00 9.45
N LEU A 236 -20.69 -4.98 10.76
CA LEU A 236 -21.92 -4.64 11.44
C LEU A 236 -21.70 -3.39 12.30
N ALA A 237 -22.42 -2.33 11.98
CA ALA A 237 -22.50 -1.13 12.83
C ALA A 237 -23.81 -1.16 13.62
N ASP A 238 -23.73 -1.09 14.94
CA ASP A 238 -24.88 -1.16 15.86
C ASP A 238 -25.79 -2.38 15.57
N GLY A 239 -25.18 -3.52 15.26
CA GLY A 239 -25.87 -4.78 14.96
C GLY A 239 -26.48 -4.87 13.57
N LYS A 240 -26.37 -3.84 12.71
CA LYS A 240 -26.86 -3.85 11.33
C LYS A 240 -25.72 -4.06 10.36
N VAL A 241 -25.90 -4.94 9.37
CA VAL A 241 -24.93 -5.13 8.29
C VAL A 241 -24.84 -3.84 7.47
N VAL A 242 -23.64 -3.26 7.40
CA VAL A 242 -23.35 -2.03 6.63
C VAL A 242 -22.51 -2.31 5.39
N TYR A 243 -21.78 -3.42 5.39
CA TYR A 243 -21.01 -3.91 4.24
C TYR A 243 -20.78 -5.41 4.35
N GLU A 244 -20.85 -6.12 3.22
CA GLU A 244 -20.56 -7.54 3.13
C GLU A 244 -19.90 -7.85 1.80
N THR A 245 -18.89 -8.73 1.82
CA THR A 245 -18.21 -9.26 0.63
C THR A 245 -17.71 -10.68 0.90
N THR A 246 -17.17 -11.31 -0.14
CA THR A 246 -16.51 -12.63 -0.04
C THR A 246 -15.15 -12.55 -0.70
N GLU A 247 -14.09 -12.75 0.08
CA GLU A 247 -12.71 -12.58 -0.34
C GLU A 247 -11.82 -13.73 0.13
N THR A 248 -10.64 -13.84 -0.47
CA THR A 248 -9.67 -14.90 -0.14
C THR A 248 -8.40 -14.29 0.44
N PHE A 249 -8.00 -14.75 1.61
CA PHE A 249 -6.73 -14.38 2.21
C PHE A 249 -5.58 -15.06 1.45
N THR A 250 -4.59 -14.26 1.04
CA THR A 250 -3.30 -14.80 0.62
C THR A 250 -2.58 -15.33 1.84
N SER A 251 -2.13 -16.58 1.80
CA SER A 251 -1.50 -17.25 2.93
C SER A 251 -0.09 -17.69 2.55
N SER A 252 0.88 -17.42 3.41
CA SER A 252 2.23 -17.97 3.34
C SER A 252 2.58 -18.67 4.65
N ARG A 253 3.35 -19.75 4.57
CA ARG A 253 3.87 -20.48 5.72
C ARG A 253 5.34 -20.16 5.88
N SER A 254 5.75 -19.81 7.09
CA SER A 254 7.17 -19.63 7.40
C SER A 254 7.88 -20.98 7.51
N ALA A 255 9.20 -20.99 7.35
CA ALA A 255 10.03 -22.18 7.56
C ALA A 255 9.91 -22.77 8.97
N GLU A 256 9.54 -21.94 9.94
CA GLU A 256 9.38 -22.30 11.37
C GLU A 256 7.96 -22.74 11.74
N GLY A 257 7.07 -22.85 10.76
CA GLY A 257 5.73 -23.41 10.94
C GLY A 257 4.62 -22.40 11.19
N GLY A 258 4.92 -21.11 11.30
CA GLY A 258 3.90 -20.05 11.42
C GLY A 258 3.21 -19.71 10.09
N TYR A 259 2.08 -19.03 10.17
CA TYR A 259 1.32 -18.54 9.02
C TYR A 259 1.27 -17.02 9.04
N SER A 260 1.48 -16.42 7.85
CA SER A 260 1.19 -15.02 7.56
C SER A 260 0.06 -14.98 6.53
N GLN A 261 -1.01 -14.27 6.84
CA GLN A 261 -2.18 -14.16 5.96
C GLN A 261 -2.51 -12.70 5.72
N PHE A 262 -2.74 -12.34 4.47
CA PHE A 262 -2.98 -10.98 4.03
C PHE A 262 -4.23 -10.89 3.18
N LEU A 263 -4.95 -9.79 3.31
CA LEU A 263 -6.06 -9.43 2.44
C LEU A 263 -6.11 -7.91 2.27
N MET A 264 -6.20 -7.46 1.03
CA MET A 264 -6.50 -6.07 0.69
C MET A 264 -7.96 -5.97 0.27
N LEU A 265 -8.75 -5.21 0.99
CA LEU A 265 -10.17 -5.02 0.74
C LEU A 265 -10.46 -3.56 0.37
N GLN A 266 -11.17 -3.35 -0.73
CA GLN A 266 -11.67 -2.03 -1.11
C GLN A 266 -13.14 -1.88 -0.69
N VAL A 267 -13.38 -0.98 0.26
CA VAL A 267 -14.73 -0.70 0.78
C VAL A 267 -15.24 0.62 0.19
N PRO A 268 -16.41 0.68 -0.45
CA PRO A 268 -16.98 1.94 -0.91
C PRO A 268 -17.06 2.97 0.22
N TYR A 269 -16.63 4.20 -0.02
CA TYR A 269 -16.57 5.23 1.02
C TYR A 269 -17.91 5.46 1.75
N PRO A 270 -19.09 5.42 1.08
CA PRO A 270 -20.36 5.51 1.80
C PRO A 270 -20.61 4.38 2.80
N ALA A 271 -20.14 3.17 2.51
CA ALA A 271 -20.21 2.04 3.45
C ALA A 271 -19.24 2.23 4.62
N PHE A 272 -18.00 2.64 4.34
CA PHE A 272 -17.00 2.98 5.37
C PHE A 272 -17.54 4.06 6.33
N ARG A 273 -18.16 5.12 5.83
CA ARG A 273 -18.82 6.13 6.68
C ARG A 273 -19.88 5.53 7.61
N LYS A 274 -20.69 4.60 7.11
CA LYS A 274 -21.69 3.92 7.96
C LYS A 274 -21.03 3.09 9.05
N MET A 275 -19.88 2.44 8.76
CA MET A 275 -19.12 1.69 9.77
C MET A 275 -18.67 2.60 10.91
N THR A 276 -18.22 3.81 10.60
CA THR A 276 -17.61 4.72 11.58
C THR A 276 -18.62 5.58 12.35
N THR A 277 -19.86 5.69 11.91
CA THR A 277 -20.90 6.51 12.57
C THR A 277 -21.66 5.77 13.68
N GLY A 278 -21.53 4.45 13.76
CA GLY A 278 -22.13 3.63 14.82
C GLY A 278 -21.41 3.80 16.16
N LYS A 279 -22.08 3.36 17.23
CA LYS A 279 -21.47 3.27 18.57
C LYS A 279 -20.67 1.99 18.76
N LYS A 280 -20.94 0.97 17.98
CA LYS A 280 -20.26 -0.33 18.01
C LYS A 280 -20.02 -0.81 16.59
N LEU A 281 -18.79 -1.24 16.31
CA LEU A 281 -18.41 -1.87 15.05
C LEU A 281 -17.92 -3.29 15.32
N ILE A 282 -18.50 -4.24 14.58
CA ILE A 282 -18.11 -5.65 14.62
C ILE A 282 -17.69 -6.05 13.22
N LEU A 283 -16.55 -6.72 13.12
CA LEU A 283 -16.07 -7.40 11.92
C LEU A 283 -16.28 -8.91 12.09
N ARG A 284 -16.91 -9.55 11.11
CA ARG A 284 -16.97 -11.02 11.00
C ARG A 284 -16.17 -11.47 9.79
N ILE A 285 -15.33 -12.47 9.98
CA ILE A 285 -14.57 -13.14 8.91
C ILE A 285 -14.83 -14.65 9.04
N GLY A 286 -15.64 -15.18 8.13
CA GLY A 286 -16.15 -16.54 8.26
C GLY A 286 -16.95 -16.70 9.57
N ASP A 287 -16.51 -17.64 10.42
CA ASP A 287 -17.14 -17.93 11.70
C ASP A 287 -16.56 -17.13 12.88
N ARG A 288 -15.56 -16.28 12.64
CA ARG A 288 -14.92 -15.48 13.68
C ARG A 288 -15.49 -14.07 13.75
N GLU A 289 -15.62 -13.55 14.97
CA GLU A 289 -16.14 -12.21 15.23
C GLU A 289 -15.11 -11.40 16.01
N TYR A 290 -14.85 -10.17 15.56
CA TYR A 290 -13.90 -9.22 16.13
C TYR A 290 -14.63 -7.94 16.51
N ASN A 291 -14.53 -7.55 17.77
CA ASN A 291 -15.06 -6.27 18.22
C ASN A 291 -13.98 -5.20 18.00
N VAL A 292 -14.34 -4.14 17.28
CA VAL A 292 -13.51 -2.96 17.17
C VAL A 292 -13.63 -2.16 18.47
N ALA A 293 -12.52 -1.91 19.15
CA ALA A 293 -12.51 -1.15 20.39
C ALA A 293 -12.95 0.30 20.19
N ASP A 294 -13.52 0.93 21.22
CA ASP A 294 -14.05 2.30 21.13
C ASP A 294 -12.97 3.31 20.66
N GLU A 295 -11.74 3.17 21.12
CA GLU A 295 -10.62 4.00 20.70
C GLU A 295 -10.28 3.82 19.21
N GLN A 296 -10.35 2.58 18.73
CA GLN A 296 -10.12 2.25 17.31
C GLN A 296 -11.25 2.81 16.45
N LEU A 297 -12.49 2.72 16.92
CA LEU A 297 -13.67 3.28 16.25
C LEU A 297 -13.57 4.81 16.20
N ALA A 298 -13.09 5.44 17.26
CA ALA A 298 -12.85 6.88 17.31
C ALA A 298 -11.79 7.30 16.26
N ALA A 299 -10.72 6.54 16.11
CA ALA A 299 -9.70 6.79 15.08
C ALA A 299 -10.27 6.63 13.65
N LEU A 300 -11.07 5.59 13.41
CA LEU A 300 -11.77 5.42 12.13
C LEU A 300 -12.72 6.58 11.84
N HIS A 301 -13.43 7.08 12.87
CA HIS A 301 -14.28 8.27 12.75
C HIS A 301 -13.44 9.51 12.41
N GLU A 302 -12.27 9.68 13.05
CA GLU A 302 -11.36 10.81 12.78
C GLU A 302 -10.92 10.82 11.32
N MET A 303 -10.61 9.66 10.70
CA MET A 303 -10.30 9.59 9.27
C MET A 303 -11.41 10.22 8.41
N THR A 304 -12.68 10.01 8.74
CA THR A 304 -13.78 10.57 7.96
C THR A 304 -13.91 12.09 8.09
N ALA A 305 -13.30 12.70 9.10
CA ALA A 305 -13.31 14.15 9.29
C ALA A 305 -12.47 14.91 8.24
N TYR A 306 -11.58 14.22 7.54
CA TYR A 306 -10.81 14.80 6.43
C TYR A 306 -11.61 14.98 5.15
N VAL A 307 -12.83 14.46 5.10
CA VAL A 307 -13.74 14.56 3.95
C VAL A 307 -14.94 15.41 4.33
N ARG A 308 -15.35 16.35 3.46
CA ARG A 308 -16.59 17.13 3.69
C ARG A 308 -17.82 16.20 3.68
N LYS A 309 -18.78 16.53 4.56
CA LYS A 309 -20.10 15.88 4.56
C LYS A 309 -20.91 16.28 3.34
#